data_d4af437586bfc6129fc2408bf9a8a159
#
_entry.id   d4af437586bfc6129fc2408bf9a8a159
#
_cell.length_a   1.000
_cell.length_b   1.000
_cell.length_c   1.000
_cell.angle_alpha   90.00
_cell.angle_beta   90.00
_cell.angle_gamma   90.00
#
_symmetry.space_group_name_H-M   'P 1'
#
loop_
_entity.id
_entity.type
_entity.pdbx_description
1 polymer ?
#
loop_
_entity_poly.entity_id
_entity_poly.type
_entity_poly.pdbx_seq_one_letter_code
_entity_poly.pdbx_strand_id
1 'polypeptide(L)'
;MVHLLLQGGLGNQLFIWSYAHHLRIVQNRDDVKIFHESGGFNKRYRTFFDIKFLDNPCKHGLSIHKSFLYPLAGKVQDRIGVSELSSIFKSKSQPINFQQTYTYLSNLNKREFLLRGFYQFYNLVKPVLGEVTEDIEIYLDADKTLARAISKINGKSANNFQIVHIRLGDYLYNSENFGVLKLQYFLDNLDYSYRTFLATDDFSKIDFLKSVFPNVEILDPRIFTTWETFALMTNSSRLLISNSTFSWWAGTLAAKKGANVIAPSVWNRSDPSVFENLKNNSFNFVEASFESCSSPYRIEN
;
A
#
# COMPACT_ATOMS: atom_id res chain seq x y z
N MET A 1 -14.35 19.00 11.79
CA MET A 1 -14.02 18.46 10.44
C MET A 1 -12.72 17.68 10.53
N VAL A 2 -12.68 16.53 9.94
CA VAL A 2 -11.48 15.67 9.91
C VAL A 2 -10.83 15.78 8.54
N HIS A 3 -9.55 16.15 8.52
CA HIS A 3 -8.74 16.26 7.33
C HIS A 3 -7.70 15.13 7.33
N LEU A 4 -7.69 14.32 6.27
CA LEU A 4 -6.73 13.24 6.05
C LEU A 4 -5.80 13.61 4.90
N LEU A 5 -4.51 13.37 5.07
CA LEU A 5 -3.53 13.61 4.01
C LEU A 5 -3.15 12.30 3.33
N LEU A 6 -3.44 12.15 2.03
CA LEU A 6 -2.92 11.06 1.22
C LEU A 6 -1.42 11.26 0.99
N GLN A 7 -0.64 10.28 1.41
CA GLN A 7 0.82 10.32 1.33
C GLN A 7 1.41 8.91 1.13
N GLY A 8 2.67 8.87 0.72
CA GLY A 8 3.37 7.62 0.47
C GLY A 8 2.97 6.93 -0.84
N GLY A 9 3.41 5.68 -1.02
CA GLY A 9 3.07 4.85 -2.16
C GLY A 9 1.62 4.38 -2.15
N LEU A 10 1.19 3.72 -3.24
CA LEU A 10 -0.20 3.27 -3.44
C LEU A 10 -0.76 2.50 -2.24
N GLY A 11 -0.02 1.54 -1.70
CA GLY A 11 -0.50 0.74 -0.56
C GLY A 11 -0.78 1.59 0.69
N ASN A 12 0.05 2.58 0.98
CA ASN A 12 -0.17 3.51 2.08
C ASN A 12 -1.39 4.40 1.82
N GLN A 13 -1.57 4.88 0.59
CA GLN A 13 -2.73 5.68 0.21
C GLN A 13 -4.03 4.88 0.34
N LEU A 14 -4.03 3.59 -0.02
CA LEU A 14 -5.17 2.70 0.17
C LEU A 14 -5.54 2.51 1.65
N PHE A 15 -4.57 2.43 2.54
CA PHE A 15 -4.84 2.40 3.98
C PHE A 15 -5.46 3.72 4.49
N ILE A 16 -4.96 4.86 4.03
CA ILE A 16 -5.53 6.17 4.38
C ILE A 16 -6.96 6.31 3.82
N TRP A 17 -7.19 5.87 2.59
CA TRP A 17 -8.50 5.83 1.96
C TRP A 17 -9.48 4.94 2.72
N SER A 18 -9.04 3.73 3.08
CA SER A 18 -9.81 2.81 3.92
C SER A 18 -10.17 3.42 5.28
N TYR A 19 -9.23 4.13 5.89
CA TYR A 19 -9.49 4.81 7.16
C TYR A 19 -10.52 5.95 7.01
N ALA A 20 -10.53 6.65 5.89
CA ALA A 20 -11.58 7.63 5.61
C ALA A 20 -12.97 6.99 5.52
N HIS A 21 -13.09 5.84 4.85
CA HIS A 21 -14.32 5.03 4.85
C HIS A 21 -14.69 4.58 6.27
N HIS A 22 -13.72 4.13 7.06
CA HIS A 22 -13.95 3.72 8.45
C HIS A 22 -14.53 4.87 9.31
N LEU A 23 -13.94 6.06 9.20
CA LEU A 23 -14.45 7.25 9.88
C LEU A 23 -15.90 7.56 9.46
N ARG A 24 -16.18 7.48 8.16
CA ARG A 24 -17.47 7.81 7.61
C ARG A 24 -18.54 6.79 7.97
N ILE A 25 -18.26 5.52 7.74
CA ILE A 25 -19.25 4.42 7.83
C ILE A 25 -19.36 3.89 9.27
N VAL A 26 -18.21 3.57 9.89
CA VAL A 26 -18.21 2.94 11.22
C VAL A 26 -18.37 3.97 12.33
N GLN A 27 -17.76 5.16 12.18
CA GLN A 27 -17.84 6.21 13.17
C GLN A 27 -18.89 7.27 12.84
N ASN A 28 -19.66 7.08 11.76
CA ASN A 28 -20.76 7.94 11.34
C ASN A 28 -20.36 9.43 11.21
N ARG A 29 -19.20 9.68 10.57
CA ARG A 29 -18.65 11.04 10.40
C ARG A 29 -18.80 11.53 8.96
N ASP A 30 -19.70 12.50 8.75
CA ASP A 30 -19.91 13.14 7.44
C ASP A 30 -18.91 14.26 7.15
N ASP A 31 -18.11 14.66 8.14
CA ASP A 31 -17.19 15.79 8.08
C ASP A 31 -15.75 15.39 7.71
N VAL A 32 -15.56 14.27 7.01
CA VAL A 32 -14.25 13.77 6.56
C VAL A 32 -13.88 14.35 5.21
N LYS A 33 -12.70 14.96 5.11
CA LYS A 33 -12.10 15.44 3.86
C LYS A 33 -10.72 14.84 3.66
N ILE A 34 -10.43 14.44 2.43
CA ILE A 34 -9.15 13.87 2.03
C ILE A 34 -8.43 14.87 1.15
N PHE A 35 -7.16 15.10 1.45
CA PHE A 35 -6.30 15.97 0.67
C PHE A 35 -5.11 15.18 0.14
N HIS A 36 -4.69 15.44 -1.08
CA HIS A 36 -3.44 14.90 -1.57
C HIS A 36 -2.34 15.96 -1.54
N GLU A 37 -1.12 15.54 -1.36
CA GLU A 37 0.05 16.38 -1.48
C GLU A 37 0.19 16.79 -2.94
N SER A 38 -0.33 17.98 -3.30
CA SER A 38 -0.20 18.52 -4.65
C SER A 38 1.27 18.81 -4.93
N GLY A 39 1.82 17.97 -5.72
CA GLY A 39 3.09 17.91 -6.34
C GLY A 39 4.06 19.06 -6.12
N GLY A 40 5.16 18.84 -5.66
CA GLY A 40 6.22 19.82 -5.73
C GLY A 40 7.53 19.33 -5.16
N PHE A 41 7.51 18.46 -4.15
CA PHE A 41 8.77 18.14 -3.50
C PHE A 41 9.14 16.63 -3.51
N ASN A 42 8.23 15.75 -3.90
CA ASN A 42 8.57 14.34 -4.01
C ASN A 42 7.91 13.69 -5.23
N LYS A 43 8.55 13.84 -6.41
CA LYS A 43 8.11 13.18 -7.66
C LYS A 43 8.00 11.64 -7.52
N ARG A 44 8.56 11.05 -6.45
CA ARG A 44 8.49 9.62 -6.14
C ARG A 44 7.11 9.15 -5.66
N TYR A 45 6.35 10.02 -5.03
CA TYR A 45 5.06 9.68 -4.44
C TYR A 45 3.95 10.48 -5.10
N ARG A 46 3.68 10.22 -6.39
CA ARG A 46 2.48 10.74 -7.02
C ARG A 46 1.27 10.10 -6.35
N THR A 47 0.24 10.90 -6.07
CA THR A 47 -1.04 10.40 -5.64
C THR A 47 -1.67 9.62 -6.79
N PHE A 48 -1.99 8.36 -6.58
CA PHE A 48 -2.47 7.46 -7.63
C PHE A 48 -3.99 7.50 -7.80
N PHE A 49 -4.70 8.01 -6.82
CA PHE A 49 -6.14 8.28 -6.94
C PHE A 49 -6.46 9.57 -7.69
N ASP A 50 -5.51 10.14 -8.40
CA ASP A 50 -5.44 11.56 -8.71
C ASP A 50 -6.45 12.08 -9.72
N ILE A 51 -7.28 11.29 -10.34
CA ILE A 51 -8.11 11.83 -11.43
C ILE A 51 -9.61 11.60 -11.22
N LYS A 52 -10.03 10.46 -10.68
CA LYS A 52 -11.45 10.11 -10.62
C LYS A 52 -12.21 10.64 -9.41
N PHE A 53 -11.53 10.67 -8.28
CA PHE A 53 -12.14 11.13 -7.03
C PHE A 53 -11.76 12.57 -6.68
N LEU A 54 -11.03 13.25 -7.57
CA LEU A 54 -10.61 14.63 -7.37
C LEU A 54 -11.81 15.55 -7.56
N ASP A 55 -12.19 16.26 -6.49
CA ASP A 55 -13.33 17.16 -6.43
C ASP A 55 -14.71 16.52 -6.77
N ASN A 56 -14.74 15.24 -7.15
CA ASN A 56 -15.95 14.45 -7.32
C ASN A 56 -16.01 13.35 -6.25
N PRO A 57 -17.13 13.21 -5.52
CA PRO A 57 -17.25 12.13 -4.55
C PRO A 57 -17.30 10.77 -5.24
N CYS A 58 -16.65 9.76 -4.64
CA CYS A 58 -16.89 8.38 -5.00
C CYS A 58 -18.34 7.98 -4.63
N LYS A 59 -18.76 6.77 -5.03
CA LYS A 59 -20.11 6.25 -4.75
C LYS A 59 -20.50 6.38 -3.27
N HIS A 60 -19.54 6.29 -2.37
CA HIS A 60 -19.74 6.39 -0.93
C HIS A 60 -19.53 7.80 -0.37
N GLY A 61 -19.46 8.82 -1.21
CA GLY A 61 -19.44 10.22 -0.82
C GLY A 61 -18.09 10.76 -0.33
N LEU A 62 -16.99 10.01 -0.48
CA LEU A 62 -15.64 10.53 -0.25
C LEU A 62 -15.10 11.18 -1.52
N SER A 63 -14.41 12.30 -1.37
CA SER A 63 -13.73 13.00 -2.45
C SER A 63 -12.32 13.43 -2.03
N ILE A 64 -11.44 13.61 -3.01
CA ILE A 64 -10.08 14.10 -2.79
C ILE A 64 -10.05 15.58 -3.17
N HIS A 65 -9.53 16.40 -2.28
CA HIS A 65 -9.39 17.84 -2.48
C HIS A 65 -7.93 18.22 -2.72
N LYS A 66 -7.70 19.14 -3.65
CA LYS A 66 -6.36 19.74 -3.84
C LYS A 66 -6.15 20.81 -2.78
N SER A 67 -5.02 20.73 -2.06
CA SER A 67 -4.62 21.79 -1.15
C SER A 67 -3.11 21.95 -1.14
N PHE A 68 -2.64 23.20 -1.28
CA PHE A 68 -1.24 23.57 -1.08
C PHE A 68 -0.90 23.85 0.38
N LEU A 69 -1.90 24.19 1.19
CA LEU A 69 -1.69 24.64 2.57
C LEU A 69 -1.45 23.48 3.53
N TYR A 70 -2.16 22.37 3.37
CA TYR A 70 -2.03 21.23 4.30
C TYR A 70 -0.68 20.52 4.25
N PRO A 71 -0.08 20.26 3.07
CA PRO A 71 1.29 19.74 3.00
C PRO A 71 2.33 20.68 3.61
N LEU A 72 2.15 22.00 3.42
CA LEU A 72 3.04 23.00 3.99
C LEU A 72 2.90 23.04 5.53
N ALA A 73 1.68 23.06 6.04
CA ALA A 73 1.40 23.00 7.46
C ALA A 73 2.02 21.76 8.12
N GLY A 74 1.92 20.59 7.46
CA GLY A 74 2.56 19.36 7.92
C GLY A 74 4.09 19.47 8.05
N LYS A 75 4.76 20.06 7.05
CA LYS A 75 6.23 20.25 7.08
C LYS A 75 6.68 21.28 8.12
N VAL A 76 5.92 22.33 8.30
CA VAL A 76 6.20 23.34 9.34
C VAL A 76 6.01 22.71 10.72
N GLN A 77 4.97 21.91 10.90
CA GLN A 77 4.70 21.18 12.13
C GLN A 77 5.83 20.21 12.53
N ASP A 78 6.40 19.50 11.55
CA ASP A 78 7.55 18.60 11.78
C ASP A 78 8.80 19.36 12.23
N ARG A 79 8.91 20.67 11.88
CA ARG A 79 10.07 21.51 12.23
C ARG A 79 9.92 22.31 13.53
N ILE A 80 8.73 22.73 13.89
CA ILE A 80 8.47 23.69 14.97
C ILE A 80 7.86 23.00 16.22
N GLY A 81 7.37 21.76 16.09
CA GLY A 81 6.63 21.08 17.15
C GLY A 81 5.13 21.40 17.16
N VAL A 82 4.38 20.53 17.82
CA VAL A 82 2.91 20.46 17.70
C VAL A 82 2.16 21.63 18.35
N SER A 83 2.77 22.31 19.33
CA SER A 83 2.05 23.27 20.18
C SER A 83 1.83 24.65 19.53
N GLU A 84 2.70 25.08 18.64
CA GLU A 84 2.67 26.46 18.13
C GLU A 84 1.79 26.66 16.90
N LEU A 85 1.60 25.65 16.07
CA LEU A 85 0.74 25.75 14.87
C LEU A 85 -0.75 25.67 15.16
N SER A 86 -1.15 25.16 16.32
CA SER A 86 -2.57 25.07 16.71
C SER A 86 -3.23 26.45 16.84
N SER A 87 -2.43 27.49 17.12
CA SER A 87 -2.93 28.86 17.25
C SER A 87 -3.15 29.53 15.88
N ILE A 88 -2.38 29.17 14.86
CA ILE A 88 -2.45 29.78 13.52
C ILE A 88 -3.59 29.17 12.69
N PHE A 89 -3.82 27.86 12.80
CA PHE A 89 -4.78 27.16 11.95
C PHE A 89 -6.08 26.73 12.67
N LYS A 90 -6.24 27.06 13.95
CA LYS A 90 -7.33 26.54 14.82
C LYS A 90 -7.47 25.01 14.79
N SER A 91 -6.45 24.30 14.32
CA SER A 91 -6.43 22.86 14.22
C SER A 91 -5.46 22.28 15.27
N LYS A 92 -5.94 21.37 16.09
CA LYS A 92 -5.08 20.55 16.94
C LYS A 92 -4.57 19.38 16.11
N SER A 93 -3.39 19.53 15.55
CA SER A 93 -2.67 18.39 14.99
C SER A 93 -1.80 17.80 16.11
N GLN A 94 -2.01 16.53 16.42
CA GLN A 94 -1.09 15.80 17.29
C GLN A 94 -0.34 14.76 16.46
N PRO A 95 0.97 14.55 16.70
CA PRO A 95 1.65 13.37 16.17
C PRO A 95 0.99 12.16 16.83
N ILE A 96 0.26 11.40 16.04
CA ILE A 96 -0.47 10.25 16.54
C ILE A 96 0.48 9.08 16.51
N ASN A 97 0.87 8.64 17.69
CA ASN A 97 1.41 7.30 17.86
C ASN A 97 0.29 6.32 17.49
N PHE A 98 0.52 5.41 16.53
CA PHE A 98 -0.49 4.57 15.91
C PHE A 98 -1.43 3.85 16.88
N GLN A 99 -0.96 3.51 18.09
CA GLN A 99 -1.77 2.87 19.13
C GLN A 99 -2.79 3.80 19.81
N GLN A 100 -2.58 5.11 19.80
CA GLN A 100 -3.47 6.07 20.49
C GLN A 100 -4.65 6.55 19.63
N THR A 101 -4.62 6.30 18.32
CA THR A 101 -5.63 6.79 17.37
C THR A 101 -7.03 6.24 17.67
N TYR A 102 -7.14 5.00 18.12
CA TYR A 102 -8.44 4.34 18.34
C TYR A 102 -9.25 4.97 19.48
N THR A 103 -8.58 5.34 20.55
CA THR A 103 -9.23 5.89 21.77
C THR A 103 -9.50 7.39 21.67
N TYR A 104 -8.71 8.09 20.86
CA TYR A 104 -8.76 9.55 20.80
C TYR A 104 -9.87 10.07 19.88
N LEU A 105 -10.22 9.37 18.81
CA LEU A 105 -11.22 9.80 17.83
C LEU A 105 -12.65 9.66 18.31
N SER A 106 -12.94 8.78 19.27
CA SER A 106 -14.27 8.65 19.87
C SER A 106 -14.70 9.87 20.71
N ASN A 107 -13.72 10.70 21.14
CA ASN A 107 -13.95 11.84 22.03
C ASN A 107 -13.80 13.21 21.34
N LEU A 108 -13.67 13.26 20.00
CA LEU A 108 -13.43 14.49 19.27
C LEU A 108 -14.73 15.24 18.93
N ASN A 109 -15.23 16.02 19.87
CA ASN A 109 -16.36 16.93 19.65
C ASN A 109 -15.95 18.17 18.83
N LYS A 110 -16.53 18.30 17.62
CA LYS A 110 -16.68 19.53 16.79
C LYS A 110 -15.47 20.44 16.50
N ARG A 111 -14.22 19.94 16.52
CA ARG A 111 -13.03 20.72 16.13
C ARG A 111 -12.47 20.25 14.79
N GLU A 112 -11.72 21.11 14.10
CA GLU A 112 -10.97 20.73 12.90
C GLU A 112 -9.69 20.00 13.30
N PHE A 113 -9.41 18.85 12.64
CA PHE A 113 -8.23 18.02 12.90
C PHE A 113 -7.54 17.69 11.59
N LEU A 114 -6.24 17.84 11.55
CA LEU A 114 -5.40 17.26 10.52
C LEU A 114 -4.81 15.97 11.06
N LEU A 115 -5.22 14.85 10.50
CA LEU A 115 -4.72 13.52 10.83
C LEU A 115 -3.66 13.11 9.83
N ARG A 116 -2.48 12.76 10.34
CA ARG A 116 -1.35 12.26 9.56
C ARG A 116 -0.99 10.87 10.04
N GLY A 117 -0.82 9.94 9.11
CA GLY A 117 -0.47 8.56 9.43
C GLY A 117 -0.82 7.64 8.27
N PHE A 118 -0.45 6.37 8.38
CA PHE A 118 -0.74 5.38 7.35
C PHE A 118 -1.89 4.44 7.75
N TYR A 119 -2.30 4.42 9.00
CA TYR A 119 -3.45 3.63 9.52
C TYR A 119 -3.41 2.15 9.11
N GLN A 120 -2.23 1.54 9.16
CA GLN A 120 -1.97 0.17 8.73
C GLN A 120 -2.47 -0.85 9.76
N PHE A 121 -3.79 -0.94 9.90
CA PHE A 121 -4.45 -1.87 10.82
C PHE A 121 -5.56 -2.63 10.09
N TYR A 122 -5.45 -3.95 10.04
CA TYR A 122 -6.49 -4.79 9.41
C TYR A 122 -7.87 -4.58 10.03
N ASN A 123 -7.94 -4.38 11.34
CA ASN A 123 -9.20 -4.13 12.04
C ASN A 123 -9.90 -2.84 11.61
N LEU A 124 -9.17 -1.84 11.08
CA LEU A 124 -9.77 -0.63 10.49
C LEU A 124 -10.24 -0.88 9.06
N VAL A 125 -9.56 -1.75 8.32
CA VAL A 125 -9.87 -2.09 6.93
C VAL A 125 -11.06 -3.04 6.85
N LYS A 126 -11.08 -4.09 7.67
CA LYS A 126 -12.04 -5.19 7.59
C LYS A 126 -13.51 -4.73 7.52
N PRO A 127 -13.99 -3.80 8.35
CA PRO A 127 -15.38 -3.35 8.32
C PRO A 127 -15.80 -2.60 7.05
N VAL A 128 -14.84 -2.06 6.30
CA VAL A 128 -15.06 -1.22 5.10
C VAL A 128 -14.41 -1.78 3.84
N LEU A 129 -14.00 -3.04 3.89
CA LEU A 129 -13.28 -3.69 2.79
C LEU A 129 -14.14 -3.76 1.52
N GLY A 130 -15.46 -3.89 1.66
CA GLY A 130 -16.41 -3.92 0.55
C GLY A 130 -16.35 -2.63 -0.26
N GLU A 131 -16.53 -1.51 0.40
CA GLU A 131 -16.58 -0.18 -0.17
C GLU A 131 -15.22 0.21 -0.81
N VAL A 132 -14.14 -0.06 -0.10
CA VAL A 132 -12.79 0.19 -0.63
C VAL A 132 -12.51 -0.67 -1.87
N THR A 133 -12.92 -1.94 -1.86
CA THR A 133 -12.77 -2.81 -3.02
C THR A 133 -13.55 -2.27 -4.22
N GLU A 134 -14.80 -1.87 -4.02
CA GLU A 134 -15.65 -1.31 -5.07
C GLU A 134 -15.01 -0.05 -5.69
N ASP A 135 -14.51 0.87 -4.88
CA ASP A 135 -13.81 2.06 -5.36
C ASP A 135 -12.57 1.70 -6.22
N ILE A 136 -11.79 0.71 -5.79
CA ILE A 136 -10.61 0.24 -6.54
C ILE A 136 -11.03 -0.41 -7.86
N GLU A 137 -12.06 -1.25 -7.86
CA GLU A 137 -12.56 -1.93 -9.06
C GLU A 137 -13.10 -0.92 -10.07
N ILE A 138 -13.89 0.07 -9.64
CA ILE A 138 -14.35 1.17 -10.49
C ILE A 138 -13.18 1.91 -11.12
N TYR A 139 -12.11 2.16 -10.35
CA TYR A 139 -10.90 2.81 -10.86
C TYR A 139 -10.19 1.98 -11.92
N LEU A 140 -9.99 0.68 -11.67
CA LEU A 140 -9.31 -0.25 -12.58
C LEU A 140 -10.09 -0.47 -13.87
N ASP A 141 -11.41 -0.64 -13.78
CA ASP A 141 -12.29 -0.93 -14.92
C ASP A 141 -12.39 0.27 -15.87
N ALA A 142 -12.57 1.46 -15.31
CA ALA A 142 -12.73 2.65 -16.12
C ALA A 142 -11.49 2.97 -16.97
N ASP A 143 -10.33 2.57 -16.53
CA ASP A 143 -9.05 2.76 -17.25
C ASP A 143 -8.67 1.51 -18.09
N LYS A 144 -9.48 0.46 -18.08
CA LYS A 144 -9.19 -0.83 -18.72
C LYS A 144 -7.81 -1.38 -18.34
N THR A 145 -7.39 -1.11 -17.10
CA THR A 145 -6.04 -1.39 -16.63
C THR A 145 -5.68 -2.87 -16.73
N LEU A 146 -6.59 -3.74 -16.27
CA LEU A 146 -6.37 -5.19 -16.34
C LEU A 146 -6.25 -5.69 -17.78
N ALA A 147 -7.11 -5.23 -18.69
CA ALA A 147 -7.06 -5.64 -20.09
C ALA A 147 -5.74 -5.24 -20.75
N ARG A 148 -5.25 -4.02 -20.51
CA ARG A 148 -3.93 -3.58 -20.97
C ARG A 148 -2.80 -4.44 -20.40
N ALA A 149 -2.85 -4.72 -19.10
CA ALA A 149 -1.83 -5.54 -18.45
C ALA A 149 -1.80 -6.97 -19.01
N ILE A 150 -2.97 -7.60 -19.20
CA ILE A 150 -3.11 -8.94 -19.80
C ILE A 150 -2.57 -8.96 -21.23
N SER A 151 -2.83 -7.93 -22.04
CA SER A 151 -2.31 -7.87 -23.42
C SER A 151 -0.78 -7.87 -23.47
N LYS A 152 -0.12 -7.26 -22.48
CA LYS A 152 1.35 -7.21 -22.38
C LYS A 152 1.97 -8.55 -21.98
N ILE A 153 1.26 -9.42 -21.28
CA ILE A 153 1.75 -10.75 -20.87
C ILE A 153 1.41 -11.86 -21.87
N ASN A 154 1.03 -11.51 -23.13
CA ASN A 154 0.64 -12.47 -24.17
C ASN A 154 -0.47 -13.44 -23.73
N GLY A 155 -1.56 -12.91 -23.30
CA GLY A 155 -2.80 -13.41 -22.71
C GLY A 155 -3.41 -14.77 -22.99
N LYS A 156 -2.64 -15.81 -23.32
CA LYS A 156 -3.19 -17.14 -23.62
C LYS A 156 -3.64 -17.96 -22.40
N SER A 157 -3.44 -17.47 -21.18
CA SER A 157 -3.93 -18.11 -19.94
C SER A 157 -4.18 -17.03 -18.89
N ALA A 158 -5.19 -16.21 -19.12
CA ALA A 158 -5.49 -15.06 -18.28
C ALA A 158 -5.91 -15.42 -16.83
N ASN A 159 -6.16 -16.68 -16.52
CA ASN A 159 -6.84 -17.06 -15.28
C ASN A 159 -6.10 -18.08 -14.40
N ASN A 160 -4.89 -18.52 -14.75
CA ASN A 160 -4.17 -19.49 -13.91
C ASN A 160 -2.68 -19.21 -13.89
N PHE A 161 -2.30 -18.12 -13.24
CA PHE A 161 -0.91 -17.75 -13.07
C PHE A 161 -0.61 -17.39 -11.61
N GLN A 162 0.67 -17.49 -11.26
CA GLN A 162 1.22 -17.06 -10.00
C GLN A 162 1.98 -15.76 -10.18
N ILE A 163 1.88 -14.87 -9.19
CA ILE A 163 2.77 -13.71 -9.10
C ILE A 163 3.58 -13.78 -7.81
N VAL A 164 4.87 -13.48 -7.95
CA VAL A 164 5.79 -13.26 -6.84
C VAL A 164 6.11 -11.77 -6.80
N HIS A 165 5.81 -11.10 -5.70
CA HIS A 165 6.17 -9.69 -5.52
C HIS A 165 7.34 -9.54 -4.56
N ILE A 166 8.46 -9.02 -5.06
CA ILE A 166 9.69 -8.76 -4.30
C ILE A 166 9.89 -7.26 -4.15
N ARG A 167 9.71 -6.76 -2.94
CA ARG A 167 9.92 -5.36 -2.58
C ARG A 167 11.39 -5.12 -2.30
N LEU A 168 12.03 -4.26 -3.08
CA LEU A 168 13.44 -3.90 -2.97
C LEU A 168 13.62 -2.39 -2.81
N GLY A 169 13.45 -1.63 -3.84
CA GLY A 169 13.48 -0.17 -3.93
C GLY A 169 14.09 0.55 -2.73
N ASP A 170 13.27 1.32 -2.03
CA ASP A 170 13.67 2.04 -0.82
C ASP A 170 13.98 1.13 0.38
N TYR A 171 13.55 -0.15 0.37
CA TYR A 171 13.87 -1.12 1.42
C TYR A 171 15.34 -1.49 1.45
N LEU A 172 16.03 -1.49 0.30
CA LEU A 172 17.48 -1.70 0.24
C LEU A 172 18.25 -0.58 0.95
N TYR A 173 17.76 0.65 0.86
CA TYR A 173 18.41 1.82 1.50
C TYR A 173 18.02 2.00 2.96
N ASN A 174 16.93 1.39 3.40
CA ASN A 174 16.40 1.49 4.75
C ASN A 174 16.11 0.11 5.36
N SER A 175 17.01 -0.84 5.10
CA SER A 175 16.85 -2.23 5.50
C SER A 175 16.89 -2.47 7.01
N GLU A 176 17.48 -1.55 7.77
CA GLU A 176 17.49 -1.57 9.23
C GLU A 176 16.08 -1.37 9.81
N ASN A 177 15.25 -0.57 9.15
CA ASN A 177 13.89 -0.31 9.59
C ASN A 177 12.91 -1.31 8.96
N PHE A 178 12.85 -1.38 7.63
CA PHE A 178 11.82 -2.19 6.95
C PHE A 178 12.17 -3.67 6.90
N GLY A 179 13.45 -3.98 6.66
CA GLY A 179 13.91 -5.34 6.40
C GLY A 179 13.57 -5.82 4.98
N VAL A 180 14.56 -6.39 4.30
CA VAL A 180 14.38 -7.07 3.02
C VAL A 180 14.27 -8.57 3.32
N LEU A 181 13.26 -9.24 2.78
CA LEU A 181 13.05 -10.67 2.98
C LEU A 181 14.15 -11.49 2.29
N LYS A 182 14.58 -12.60 2.89
CA LYS A 182 15.48 -13.54 2.23
C LYS A 182 14.85 -14.12 0.98
N LEU A 183 15.67 -14.29 -0.07
CA LEU A 183 15.23 -14.93 -1.32
C LEU A 183 14.71 -16.35 -1.10
N GLN A 184 15.23 -17.04 -0.08
CA GLN A 184 14.80 -18.39 0.26
C GLN A 184 13.30 -18.47 0.55
N TYR A 185 12.71 -17.44 1.22
CA TYR A 185 11.26 -17.36 1.43
C TYR A 185 10.49 -17.47 0.12
N PHE A 186 10.94 -16.79 -0.93
CA PHE A 186 10.26 -16.82 -2.22
C PHE A 186 10.51 -18.15 -2.95
N LEU A 187 11.73 -18.65 -2.93
CA LEU A 187 12.11 -19.91 -3.59
C LEU A 187 11.36 -21.11 -3.01
N ASP A 188 11.27 -21.22 -1.68
CA ASP A 188 10.62 -22.33 -1.00
C ASP A 188 9.10 -22.35 -1.20
N ASN A 189 8.53 -21.21 -1.55
CA ASN A 189 7.08 -21.06 -1.69
C ASN A 189 6.62 -20.89 -3.14
N LEU A 190 7.52 -21.05 -4.13
CA LEU A 190 7.15 -21.13 -5.53
C LEU A 190 6.41 -22.43 -5.82
N ASP A 191 5.37 -22.33 -6.63
CA ASP A 191 4.67 -23.49 -7.19
C ASP A 191 4.90 -23.52 -8.71
N TYR A 192 5.78 -24.40 -9.14
CA TYR A 192 6.18 -24.53 -10.55
C TYR A 192 5.08 -25.10 -11.47
N SER A 193 3.95 -25.47 -10.94
CA SER A 193 2.77 -25.86 -11.74
C SER A 193 2.07 -24.64 -12.38
N TYR A 194 2.34 -23.44 -11.87
CA TYR A 194 1.80 -22.19 -12.40
C TYR A 194 2.78 -21.52 -13.35
N ARG A 195 2.27 -20.88 -14.40
CA ARG A 195 3.03 -19.83 -15.08
C ARG A 195 3.30 -18.71 -14.09
N THR A 196 4.55 -18.38 -13.89
CA THR A 196 4.97 -17.47 -12.82
C THR A 196 5.50 -16.16 -13.35
N PHE A 197 5.00 -15.07 -12.80
CA PHE A 197 5.51 -13.73 -13.02
C PHE A 197 6.15 -13.20 -11.74
N LEU A 198 7.24 -12.45 -11.87
CA LEU A 198 7.89 -11.76 -10.78
C LEU A 198 7.74 -10.25 -10.96
N ALA A 199 7.16 -9.59 -9.98
CA ALA A 199 7.04 -8.15 -9.88
C ALA A 199 8.04 -7.59 -8.87
N THR A 200 8.75 -6.53 -9.25
CA THR A 200 9.64 -5.78 -8.36
C THR A 200 9.52 -4.28 -8.65
N ASP A 201 9.85 -3.47 -7.66
CA ASP A 201 9.89 -2.01 -7.78
C ASP A 201 11.32 -1.47 -8.09
N ASP A 202 12.31 -2.37 -8.21
CA ASP A 202 13.69 -2.02 -8.53
C ASP A 202 14.14 -2.66 -9.85
N PHE A 203 14.12 -1.88 -10.93
CA PHE A 203 14.54 -2.35 -12.25
C PHE A 203 16.05 -2.66 -12.32
N SER A 204 16.87 -2.08 -11.44
CA SER A 204 18.32 -2.34 -11.42
C SER A 204 18.66 -3.76 -10.97
N LYS A 205 17.72 -4.46 -10.34
CA LYS A 205 17.89 -5.84 -9.85
C LYS A 205 17.29 -6.90 -10.77
N ILE A 206 16.75 -6.52 -11.92
CA ILE A 206 16.06 -7.47 -12.82
C ILE A 206 17.00 -8.59 -13.28
N ASP A 207 18.23 -8.29 -13.69
CA ASP A 207 19.15 -9.31 -14.20
C ASP A 207 19.61 -10.27 -13.09
N PHE A 208 19.81 -9.74 -11.90
CA PHE A 208 20.05 -10.56 -10.71
C PHE A 208 18.85 -11.46 -10.40
N LEU A 209 17.64 -10.92 -10.37
CA LEU A 209 16.43 -11.70 -10.10
C LEU A 209 16.20 -12.79 -11.17
N LYS A 210 16.49 -12.52 -12.45
CA LYS A 210 16.45 -13.53 -13.51
C LYS A 210 17.44 -14.67 -13.27
N SER A 211 18.62 -14.39 -12.75
CA SER A 211 19.61 -15.43 -12.44
C SER A 211 19.17 -16.33 -11.29
N VAL A 212 18.44 -15.77 -10.31
CA VAL A 212 17.90 -16.51 -9.15
C VAL A 212 16.63 -17.27 -9.51
N PHE A 213 15.79 -16.69 -10.38
CA PHE A 213 14.50 -17.24 -10.80
C PHE A 213 14.47 -17.49 -12.32
N PRO A 214 15.22 -18.48 -12.84
CA PRO A 214 15.46 -18.62 -14.29
C PRO A 214 14.18 -18.95 -15.09
N ASN A 215 13.18 -19.56 -14.46
CA ASN A 215 11.93 -19.99 -15.11
C ASN A 215 10.75 -19.02 -14.87
N VAL A 216 11.04 -17.77 -14.47
CA VAL A 216 10.02 -16.79 -14.10
C VAL A 216 10.05 -15.60 -15.06
N GLU A 217 8.91 -15.17 -15.53
CA GLU A 217 8.78 -13.99 -16.39
C GLU A 217 8.75 -12.71 -15.52
N ILE A 218 9.53 -11.70 -15.88
CA ILE A 218 9.58 -10.44 -15.09
C ILE A 218 8.52 -9.45 -15.59
N LEU A 219 7.72 -8.93 -14.68
CA LEU A 219 6.90 -7.74 -14.89
C LEU A 219 7.79 -6.50 -14.72
N ASP A 220 8.47 -6.11 -15.80
CA ASP A 220 9.42 -5.00 -15.79
C ASP A 220 8.71 -3.67 -15.46
N PRO A 221 9.09 -2.95 -14.39
CA PRO A 221 8.45 -1.70 -13.99
C PRO A 221 8.64 -0.54 -14.99
N ARG A 222 9.47 -0.71 -16.01
CA ARG A 222 9.59 0.23 -17.16
C ARG A 222 8.50 -0.01 -18.20
N ILE A 223 7.91 -1.21 -18.23
CA ILE A 223 6.87 -1.63 -19.17
C ILE A 223 5.50 -1.60 -18.52
N PHE A 224 5.40 -2.11 -17.29
CA PHE A 224 4.15 -2.18 -16.53
C PHE A 224 4.04 -1.01 -15.57
N THR A 225 2.95 -0.28 -15.62
CA THR A 225 2.65 0.73 -14.63
C THR A 225 2.34 0.09 -13.27
N THR A 226 2.43 0.88 -12.19
CA THR A 226 2.07 0.43 -10.84
C THR A 226 0.67 -0.17 -10.78
N TRP A 227 -0.30 0.45 -11.44
CA TRP A 227 -1.69 -0.03 -11.49
C TRP A 227 -1.86 -1.29 -12.34
N GLU A 228 -1.12 -1.43 -13.44
CA GLU A 228 -1.14 -2.67 -14.24
C GLU A 228 -0.56 -3.85 -13.46
N THR A 229 0.55 -3.64 -12.77
CA THR A 229 1.13 -4.66 -11.85
C THR A 229 0.14 -5.00 -10.73
N PHE A 230 -0.48 -4.00 -10.11
CA PHE A 230 -1.50 -4.20 -9.08
C PHE A 230 -2.68 -5.01 -9.61
N ALA A 231 -3.21 -4.65 -10.79
CA ALA A 231 -4.32 -5.34 -11.43
C ALA A 231 -4.00 -6.82 -11.74
N LEU A 232 -2.79 -7.12 -12.23
CA LEU A 232 -2.34 -8.49 -12.43
C LEU A 232 -2.28 -9.25 -11.10
N MET A 233 -1.68 -8.66 -10.07
CA MET A 233 -1.59 -9.26 -8.74
C MET A 233 -2.98 -9.59 -8.16
N THR A 234 -3.94 -8.68 -8.27
CA THR A 234 -5.31 -8.87 -7.77
C THR A 234 -6.13 -9.91 -8.56
N ASN A 235 -5.65 -10.34 -9.72
CA ASN A 235 -6.30 -11.33 -10.56
C ASN A 235 -5.45 -12.61 -10.76
N SER A 236 -4.39 -12.77 -10.00
CA SER A 236 -3.61 -14.02 -9.98
C SER A 236 -4.34 -15.12 -9.19
N SER A 237 -4.17 -16.39 -9.58
CA SER A 237 -4.71 -17.53 -8.82
C SER A 237 -3.90 -17.82 -7.56
N ARG A 238 -2.62 -17.46 -7.58
CA ARG A 238 -1.69 -17.59 -6.46
C ARG A 238 -0.81 -16.36 -6.38
N LEU A 239 -0.64 -15.81 -5.19
CA LEU A 239 0.12 -14.59 -4.97
C LEU A 239 1.08 -14.77 -3.78
N LEU A 240 2.37 -14.69 -4.06
CA LEU A 240 3.42 -14.70 -3.04
C LEU A 240 3.87 -13.26 -2.79
N ILE A 241 3.56 -12.74 -1.60
CA ILE A 241 3.77 -11.32 -1.29
C ILE A 241 5.01 -11.08 -0.43
N SER A 242 5.60 -9.91 -0.57
CA SER A 242 6.60 -9.37 0.37
C SER A 242 5.93 -8.58 1.50
N ASN A 243 6.73 -8.15 2.46
CA ASN A 243 6.36 -7.26 3.57
C ASN A 243 6.09 -5.81 3.10
N SER A 244 5.16 -5.64 2.17
CA SER A 244 4.85 -4.36 1.52
C SER A 244 3.35 -4.08 1.56
N THR A 245 2.97 -2.86 1.93
CA THR A 245 1.57 -2.41 1.92
C THR A 245 0.92 -2.49 0.53
N PHE A 246 1.72 -2.33 -0.53
CA PHE A 246 1.27 -2.52 -1.90
C PHE A 246 0.81 -3.95 -2.16
N SER A 247 1.66 -4.94 -1.84
CA SER A 247 1.32 -6.33 -2.01
C SER A 247 0.30 -6.85 -0.99
N TRP A 248 0.24 -6.26 0.19
CA TRP A 248 -0.81 -6.54 1.16
C TRP A 248 -2.21 -6.23 0.60
N TRP A 249 -2.38 -5.05 0.00
CA TRP A 249 -3.65 -4.67 -0.64
C TRP A 249 -3.97 -5.53 -1.85
N ALA A 250 -2.98 -5.77 -2.73
CA ALA A 250 -3.16 -6.67 -3.85
C ALA A 250 -3.58 -8.08 -3.39
N GLY A 251 -2.91 -8.61 -2.35
CA GLY A 251 -3.23 -9.89 -1.74
C GLY A 251 -4.62 -9.92 -1.11
N THR A 252 -5.02 -8.85 -0.43
CA THR A 252 -6.35 -8.75 0.18
C THR A 252 -7.46 -8.84 -0.89
N LEU A 253 -7.30 -8.13 -2.01
CA LEU A 253 -8.25 -8.19 -3.12
C LEU A 253 -8.20 -9.53 -3.86
N ALA A 254 -7.01 -10.10 -4.06
CA ALA A 254 -6.84 -11.41 -4.68
C ALA A 254 -7.49 -12.52 -3.84
N ALA A 255 -7.27 -12.52 -2.52
CA ALA A 255 -7.90 -13.47 -1.61
C ALA A 255 -9.43 -13.37 -1.62
N LYS A 256 -9.99 -12.16 -1.71
CA LYS A 256 -11.44 -11.95 -1.87
C LYS A 256 -11.99 -12.59 -3.16
N LYS A 257 -11.16 -12.72 -4.20
CA LYS A 257 -11.47 -13.39 -5.47
C LYS A 257 -11.14 -14.89 -5.45
N GLY A 258 -10.71 -15.44 -4.32
CA GLY A 258 -10.41 -16.85 -4.14
C GLY A 258 -8.96 -17.26 -4.42
N ALA A 259 -8.05 -16.30 -4.59
CA ALA A 259 -6.64 -16.61 -4.77
C ALA A 259 -5.98 -17.16 -3.50
N ASN A 260 -5.01 -18.07 -3.68
CA ASN A 260 -4.15 -18.52 -2.60
C ASN A 260 -3.03 -17.49 -2.37
N VAL A 261 -3.12 -16.71 -1.27
CA VAL A 261 -2.14 -15.68 -0.93
C VAL A 261 -1.19 -16.20 0.14
N ILE A 262 0.10 -16.25 -0.20
CA ILE A 262 1.19 -16.61 0.71
C ILE A 262 1.85 -15.32 1.20
N ALA A 263 1.93 -15.14 2.50
CA ALA A 263 2.47 -13.95 3.14
C ALA A 263 3.58 -14.30 4.15
N PRO A 264 4.57 -13.42 4.36
CA PRO A 264 5.62 -13.66 5.34
C PRO A 264 5.10 -13.47 6.76
N SER A 265 5.63 -14.27 7.71
CA SER A 265 5.35 -14.13 9.15
C SER A 265 6.08 -12.97 9.83
N VAL A 266 6.75 -12.13 9.06
CA VAL A 266 7.44 -10.91 9.52
C VAL A 266 7.06 -9.74 8.63
N TRP A 267 7.04 -8.51 9.17
CA TRP A 267 6.61 -7.35 8.39
C TRP A 267 7.58 -6.17 8.43
N ASN A 268 8.02 -5.80 9.60
CA ASN A 268 8.93 -4.68 9.80
C ASN A 268 10.03 -5.11 10.78
N ARG A 269 11.28 -4.80 10.45
CA ARG A 269 12.43 -5.24 11.26
C ARG A 269 12.51 -4.46 12.58
N SER A 270 12.34 -3.15 12.53
CA SER A 270 12.46 -2.28 13.69
C SER A 270 11.24 -2.34 14.61
N ASP A 271 10.08 -2.74 14.08
CA ASP A 271 8.84 -2.86 14.85
C ASP A 271 8.07 -4.14 14.47
N PRO A 272 8.35 -5.26 15.14
CA PRO A 272 7.66 -6.54 14.91
C PRO A 272 6.14 -6.48 15.15
N SER A 273 5.63 -5.52 15.94
CA SER A 273 4.20 -5.40 16.23
C SER A 273 3.38 -5.04 14.99
N VAL A 274 4.00 -4.48 13.94
CA VAL A 274 3.35 -4.17 12.66
C VAL A 274 2.78 -5.42 12.01
N PHE A 275 3.41 -6.59 12.18
CA PHE A 275 2.89 -7.86 11.67
C PHE A 275 1.50 -8.17 12.24
N GLU A 276 1.32 -8.08 13.55
CA GLU A 276 0.03 -8.37 14.20
C GLU A 276 -1.05 -7.38 13.77
N ASN A 277 -0.69 -6.12 13.55
CA ASN A 277 -1.62 -5.09 13.08
C ASN A 277 -2.12 -5.36 11.65
N LEU A 278 -1.29 -6.00 10.80
CA LEU A 278 -1.58 -6.28 9.40
C LEU A 278 -2.03 -7.71 9.13
N LYS A 279 -2.12 -8.54 10.16
CA LYS A 279 -2.48 -9.95 10.05
C LYS A 279 -3.89 -10.11 9.47
N ASN A 280 -3.95 -10.53 8.21
CA ASN A 280 -5.17 -10.78 7.47
C ASN A 280 -5.47 -12.29 7.47
N ASN A 281 -6.59 -12.68 8.05
CA ASN A 281 -6.98 -14.09 8.20
C ASN A 281 -7.20 -14.81 6.85
N SER A 282 -7.28 -14.09 5.75
CA SER A 282 -7.38 -14.68 4.40
C SER A 282 -6.02 -15.03 3.79
N PHE A 283 -4.90 -14.79 4.50
CA PHE A 283 -3.56 -15.10 4.03
C PHE A 283 -3.03 -16.37 4.69
N ASN A 284 -2.27 -17.15 3.92
CA ASN A 284 -1.46 -18.25 4.42
C ASN A 284 -0.09 -17.70 4.83
N PHE A 285 0.11 -17.52 6.14
CA PHE A 285 1.38 -17.05 6.68
C PHE A 285 2.39 -18.18 6.76
N VAL A 286 3.58 -17.97 6.20
CA VAL A 286 4.70 -18.89 6.24
C VAL A 286 5.90 -18.24 6.90
N GLU A 287 6.78 -19.06 7.47
CA GLU A 287 7.99 -18.60 8.12
C GLU A 287 8.86 -17.81 7.13
N ALA A 288 9.33 -16.66 7.58
CA ALA A 288 10.19 -15.79 6.80
C ALA A 288 11.17 -15.07 7.73
N SER A 289 12.30 -14.66 7.17
CA SER A 289 13.30 -13.86 7.87
C SER A 289 13.88 -12.79 6.94
N PHE A 290 14.51 -11.79 7.54
CA PHE A 290 15.14 -10.71 6.80
C PHE A 290 16.60 -11.03 6.46
N GLU A 291 17.07 -10.53 5.32
CA GLU A 291 18.49 -10.48 4.98
C GLU A 291 19.27 -9.67 6.02
N SER A 292 20.59 -9.90 6.11
CA SER A 292 21.44 -9.06 6.94
C SER A 292 21.44 -7.62 6.41
N CYS A 293 21.56 -6.63 7.31
CA CYS A 293 21.56 -5.21 6.91
C CYS A 293 22.80 -4.85 6.07
N SER A 294 23.88 -5.63 6.19
CA SER A 294 25.17 -5.33 5.56
C SER A 294 25.23 -5.60 4.06
N SER A 295 24.33 -6.41 3.51
CA SER A 295 24.37 -6.74 2.07
C SER A 295 23.08 -7.39 1.55
N PRO A 296 21.91 -6.69 1.58
CA PRO A 296 20.76 -7.29 0.94
C PRO A 296 20.99 -7.35 -0.58
N TYR A 297 21.10 -8.57 -1.11
CA TYR A 297 21.26 -8.86 -2.54
C TYR A 297 22.52 -8.27 -3.20
N ARG A 298 23.66 -8.22 -2.51
CA ARG A 298 24.95 -8.03 -3.17
C ARG A 298 25.32 -9.32 -3.89
N ILE A 299 25.57 -9.20 -5.18
CA ILE A 299 26.36 -10.19 -5.90
C ILE A 299 27.79 -10.00 -5.37
N GLU A 300 28.31 -10.97 -4.63
CA GLU A 300 29.74 -11.07 -4.41
C GLU A 300 30.33 -11.36 -5.78
N ASN A 301 31.07 -10.39 -6.33
CA ASN A 301 31.86 -10.56 -7.56
C ASN A 301 33.06 -11.46 -7.29
#